data_0daea8168aabcab9cbd26cde6663039d
#
_entry.id   0daea8168aabcab9cbd26cde6663039d
#
_cell.length_a   1.000
_cell.length_b   1.000
_cell.length_c   1.000
_cell.angle_alpha   90.00
_cell.angle_beta   90.00
_cell.angle_gamma   90.00
#
_symmetry.space_group_name_H-M   'P 1'
#
loop_
_entity.id
_entity.type
_entity.pdbx_description
1 polymer ?
#
loop_
_entity_poly.entity_id
_entity_poly.type
_entity_poly.pdbx_seq_one_letter_code
_entity_poly.pdbx_strand_id
1 'polypeptide(L)' 'MLNKIVVMGRLTRDPELRRTQSGTPVTSFSLAVD' A
#
# COMPACT_ATOMS: atom_id res chain seq x y z
N MET A 1 16.40 -13.84 6.40
CA MET A 1 16.85 -12.48 6.03
C MET A 1 15.72 -11.49 6.27
N LEU A 2 16.01 -10.35 6.89
CA LEU A 2 14.99 -9.37 7.23
C LEU A 2 15.10 -8.15 6.31
N ASN A 3 13.99 -7.82 5.64
CA ASN A 3 13.86 -6.60 4.86
C ASN A 3 12.76 -5.76 5.49
N LYS A 4 13.14 -4.63 6.08
CA LYS A 4 12.18 -3.82 6.81
C LYS A 4 12.41 -2.34 6.54
N ILE A 5 11.34 -1.65 6.18
CA ILE A 5 11.34 -0.20 5.97
C ILE A 5 10.18 0.36 6.78
N VAL A 6 10.42 1.43 7.52
CA VAL A 6 9.37 2.10 8.29
C VAL A 6 9.22 3.51 7.74
N VAL A 7 8.01 3.82 7.29
CA VAL A 7 7.70 5.12 6.70
C VAL A 7 6.39 5.61 7.30
N MET A 8 6.35 6.90 7.62
CA MET A 8 5.13 7.53 8.12
C MET A 8 4.77 8.70 7.22
N GLY A 9 3.50 8.80 6.85
CA GLY A 9 3.05 9.86 5.98
C GLY A 9 1.55 9.96 5.95
N ARG A 10 1.03 10.70 4.97
CA ARG A 10 -0.41 10.89 4.78
C ARG A 10 -0.84 10.28 3.46
N LEU A 11 -2.01 9.64 3.47
CA LEU A 11 -2.61 9.16 2.23
C LEU A 11 -2.95 10.35 1.34
N THR A 12 -2.58 10.27 0.06
CA THR A 12 -2.91 11.32 -0.90
C THR A 12 -4.31 11.16 -1.47
N ARG A 13 -4.87 9.97 -1.37
CA ARG A 13 -6.23 9.65 -1.79
C ARG A 13 -6.64 8.33 -1.14
N ASP A 14 -7.89 7.94 -1.30
CA ASP A 14 -8.37 6.71 -0.71
C ASP A 14 -7.61 5.49 -1.25
N PRO A 15 -7.29 4.54 -0.37
CA PRO A 15 -6.66 3.29 -0.83
C PRO A 15 -7.61 2.53 -1.75
N GLU A 16 -7.02 1.83 -2.69
CA GLU A 16 -7.79 1.07 -3.66
C GLU A 16 -7.59 -0.43 -3.42
N LEU A 17 -8.70 -1.17 -3.37
CA LEU A 17 -8.66 -2.61 -3.20
C LEU A 17 -8.97 -3.30 -4.51
N ARG A 18 -8.12 -4.22 -4.90
CA ARG A 18 -8.31 -5.04 -6.09
C ARG A 18 -8.07 -6.49 -5.76
N ARG A 19 -8.41 -7.35 -6.72
CA ARG A 19 -8.10 -8.78 -6.60
C ARG A 19 -7.37 -9.23 -7.85
N THR A 20 -6.40 -10.12 -7.66
CA THR A 20 -5.69 -10.76 -8.76
C THR A 20 -6.59 -11.81 -9.41
N GLN A 21 -6.14 -12.39 -10.52
CA GLN A 21 -6.87 -13.47 -11.18
C GLN A 21 -7.07 -14.67 -10.26
N SER A 22 -6.14 -14.92 -9.37
CA SER A 22 -6.24 -16.01 -8.42
C SER A 22 -7.09 -15.68 -7.20
N GLY A 23 -7.64 -14.46 -7.14
CA GLY A 23 -8.50 -14.05 -6.02
C GLY A 23 -7.77 -13.45 -4.84
N THR A 24 -6.46 -13.22 -4.95
CA THR A 24 -5.69 -12.62 -3.88
C THR A 24 -6.03 -11.13 -3.76
N PRO A 25 -6.42 -10.63 -2.58
CA PRO A 25 -6.67 -9.20 -2.40
C PRO A 25 -5.37 -8.41 -2.39
N VAL A 26 -5.38 -7.28 -3.10
CA VAL A 26 -4.22 -6.38 -3.19
C VAL A 26 -4.71 -4.95 -2.98
N THR A 27 -4.04 -4.23 -2.12
CA THR A 27 -4.36 -2.83 -1.87
C THR A 27 -3.20 -1.94 -2.29
N SER A 28 -3.52 -0.89 -3.05
CA SER A 28 -2.54 0.11 -3.48
C SER A 28 -2.88 1.45 -2.84
N PHE A 29 -1.88 2.18 -2.44
CA PHE A 29 -2.07 3.51 -1.89
C PHE A 29 -0.79 4.33 -2.07
N SER A 30 -0.92 5.64 -1.94
CA SER A 30 0.21 6.56 -2.04
C SER A 30 0.31 7.38 -0.78
N LEU A 31 1.53 7.55 -0.30
CA LEU A 31 1.80 8.36 0.88
C LEU A 31 2.59 9.60 0.51
N ALA A 32 2.18 10.74 1.04
CA ALA A 32 3.01 11.93 1.03
C ALA A 32 3.85 11.92 2.30
N VAL A 33 5.13 11.94 2.14
CA VAL A 33 6.08 11.90 3.25
C VAL A 33 6.77 13.24 3.34
N ASP A 34 6.69 13.85 4.50
CA ASP A 34 7.34 15.14 4.77
C ASP A 34 8.81 14.97 5.07
#